data_bde9964a4e60d8a019678d3feadbd464
#
_entry.id   bde9964a4e60d8a019678d3feadbd464
#
_cell.length_a   1.000
_cell.length_b   1.000
_cell.length_c   1.000
_cell.angle_alpha   90.00
_cell.angle_beta   90.00
_cell.angle_gamma   90.00
#
_symmetry.space_group_name_H-M   'P 1'
#
loop_
_entity.id
_entity.type
_entity.pdbx_description
1 polymer ?
#
loop_
_entity_poly.entity_id
_entity_poly.type
_entity_poly.pdbx_seq_one_letter_code
_entity_poly.pdbx_strand_id
1 'polypeptide(L)'
;MIRKRSLMSDICENKRRKLICGDSESSIDALPSDTKSALSYIASSFPTEKFTNKFPPIVLRHQIYAFVKCRTDVDKELNELKNQGELILFRIGERNNQLAIIYTNDYTQYIDRSCRKSPVIENFLKKVLAVCPNIKYSNTVLRTDYGFCEEDIAELIQQGVLTLGQDVGWYWLSIPRVGEFMKTFLYGRRAILQHVRRTKYKEILLNELQQRKLPKKALLGVSYHIYDIIGSDAVNKIETSSGVMLRLLTEHIRI
;
A
#
# COMPACT_ATOMS: atom_id res chain seq x y z
N MET A 1 29.36 47.34 -30.16
CA MET A 1 28.13 46.71 -30.68
C MET A 1 28.03 45.30 -30.11
N ILE A 2 27.22 45.10 -29.08
CA ILE A 2 27.03 43.80 -28.40
C ILE A 2 25.64 43.29 -28.78
N ARG A 3 25.57 42.19 -29.52
CA ARG A 3 24.32 41.54 -29.90
C ARG A 3 23.80 40.68 -28.71
N LYS A 4 22.63 41.07 -28.20
CA LYS A 4 21.82 40.25 -27.29
C LYS A 4 21.28 39.03 -28.02
N ARG A 5 21.60 37.80 -27.52
CA ARG A 5 20.92 36.55 -27.94
C ARG A 5 19.68 36.36 -27.08
N SER A 6 18.53 36.35 -27.76
CA SER A 6 17.23 35.96 -27.20
C SER A 6 17.19 34.48 -26.90
N LEU A 7 16.80 34.12 -25.67
CA LEU A 7 16.44 32.76 -25.29
C LEU A 7 15.02 32.49 -25.77
N MET A 8 14.88 31.65 -26.77
CA MET A 8 13.59 31.07 -27.14
C MET A 8 13.27 29.92 -26.19
N SER A 9 12.12 29.97 -25.56
CA SER A 9 11.51 28.90 -24.78
C SER A 9 11.00 27.84 -25.73
N ASP A 10 11.58 26.64 -25.68
CA ASP A 10 11.07 25.48 -26.39
C ASP A 10 9.83 24.93 -25.67
N ILE A 11 8.67 25.24 -26.21
CA ILE A 11 7.39 24.63 -25.88
C ILE A 11 7.38 23.25 -26.54
N CYS A 12 7.51 22.21 -25.76
CA CYS A 12 7.31 20.84 -26.21
C CYS A 12 5.84 20.59 -26.54
N GLU A 13 5.46 20.74 -27.80
CA GLU A 13 4.18 20.24 -28.32
C GLU A 13 4.19 18.71 -28.38
N ASN A 14 3.37 18.09 -27.54
CA ASN A 14 3.03 16.67 -27.60
C ASN A 14 2.20 16.35 -28.85
N LYS A 15 2.82 15.93 -29.94
CA LYS A 15 2.13 15.36 -31.09
C LYS A 15 1.63 13.96 -30.75
N ARG A 16 0.34 13.85 -30.46
CA ARG A 16 -0.40 12.57 -30.42
C ARG A 16 -0.37 11.92 -31.81
N ARG A 17 0.43 10.87 -31.98
CA ARG A 17 0.26 9.97 -33.11
C ARG A 17 -0.84 8.94 -32.78
N LYS A 18 -1.98 9.08 -33.45
CA LYS A 18 -2.96 8.02 -33.62
C LYS A 18 -2.31 6.89 -34.44
N LEU A 19 -2.15 5.73 -33.86
CA LEU A 19 -1.92 4.49 -34.60
C LEU A 19 -3.24 3.72 -34.67
N ILE A 20 -3.64 3.47 -35.89
CA ILE A 20 -4.85 2.75 -36.32
C ILE A 20 -4.63 1.26 -36.08
N CYS A 21 -5.70 0.59 -35.70
CA CYS A 21 -5.87 -0.83 -35.37
C CYS A 21 -5.26 -1.82 -36.35
N GLY A 22 -4.74 -2.90 -35.78
CA GLY A 22 -4.66 -4.22 -36.37
C GLY A 22 -4.87 -5.21 -35.25
N ASP A 23 -5.97 -5.97 -35.33
CA ASP A 23 -6.36 -7.01 -34.37
C ASP A 23 -5.33 -8.12 -34.30
N SER A 24 -4.82 -8.40 -33.14
CA SER A 24 -4.39 -9.73 -32.71
C SER A 24 -4.19 -9.74 -31.19
N GLU A 25 -4.97 -10.59 -30.55
CA GLU A 25 -5.02 -10.86 -29.11
C GLU A 25 -3.66 -11.24 -28.54
N SER A 26 -3.15 -10.43 -27.65
CA SER A 26 -2.44 -10.81 -26.45
C SER A 26 -2.51 -9.59 -25.51
N SER A 27 -3.48 -9.60 -24.60
CA SER A 27 -3.67 -8.60 -23.57
C SER A 27 -2.44 -8.55 -22.65
N ILE A 28 -1.48 -7.71 -23.01
CA ILE A 28 -0.59 -7.12 -22.03
C ILE A 28 -1.47 -6.09 -21.35
N ASP A 29 -2.01 -6.43 -20.16
CA ASP A 29 -2.73 -5.51 -19.31
C ASP A 29 -1.89 -4.25 -19.18
N ALA A 30 -2.36 -3.14 -19.75
CA ALA A 30 -1.68 -1.86 -19.67
C ALA A 30 -1.56 -1.50 -18.20
N LEU A 31 -0.33 -1.32 -17.74
CA LEU A 31 -0.06 -0.94 -16.34
C LEU A 31 -0.86 0.33 -16.01
N PRO A 32 -1.48 0.38 -14.83
CA PRO A 32 -2.30 1.53 -14.44
C PRO A 32 -1.48 2.82 -14.42
N SER A 33 -2.08 3.90 -14.90
CA SER A 33 -1.45 5.21 -15.02
C SER A 33 -1.96 6.22 -13.97
N ASP A 34 -3.08 5.93 -13.33
CA ASP A 34 -3.72 6.75 -12.30
C ASP A 34 -3.78 6.02 -10.95
N THR A 35 -3.94 6.79 -9.88
CA THR A 35 -3.92 6.29 -8.50
C THR A 35 -5.03 5.28 -8.23
N LYS A 36 -6.25 5.54 -8.71
CA LYS A 36 -7.41 4.67 -8.43
C LYS A 36 -7.26 3.32 -9.14
N SER A 37 -6.81 3.32 -10.38
CA SER A 37 -6.53 2.10 -11.14
C SER A 37 -5.34 1.31 -10.55
N ALA A 38 -4.29 2.00 -10.11
CA ALA A 38 -3.15 1.38 -9.43
C ALA A 38 -3.56 0.71 -8.11
N LEU A 39 -4.36 1.40 -7.31
CA LEU A 39 -4.89 0.88 -6.05
C LEU A 39 -5.74 -0.38 -6.29
N SER A 40 -6.68 -0.31 -7.24
CA SER A 40 -7.55 -1.43 -7.62
C SER A 40 -6.74 -2.63 -8.14
N TYR A 41 -5.73 -2.38 -8.97
CA TYR A 41 -4.85 -3.40 -9.50
C TYR A 41 -4.06 -4.13 -8.41
N ILE A 42 -3.46 -3.39 -7.47
CA ILE A 42 -2.71 -4.00 -6.36
C ILE A 42 -3.67 -4.77 -5.44
N ALA A 43 -4.85 -4.20 -5.13
CA ALA A 43 -5.86 -4.85 -4.31
C ALA A 43 -6.35 -6.17 -4.92
N SER A 44 -6.61 -6.20 -6.23
CA SER A 44 -7.03 -7.43 -6.94
C SER A 44 -5.94 -8.51 -6.97
N SER A 45 -4.67 -8.09 -6.94
CA SER A 45 -3.52 -9.01 -6.90
C SER A 45 -3.24 -9.58 -5.51
N PHE A 46 -3.96 -9.12 -4.47
CA PHE A 46 -3.75 -9.56 -3.09
C PHE A 46 -4.30 -10.99 -2.87
N PRO A 47 -3.48 -11.94 -2.40
CA PRO A 47 -3.88 -13.35 -2.28
C PRO A 47 -4.65 -13.62 -0.97
N THR A 48 -5.86 -13.13 -0.84
CA THR A 48 -6.73 -13.26 0.34
C THR A 48 -6.88 -14.71 0.82
N GLU A 49 -6.99 -15.65 -0.12
CA GLU A 49 -7.23 -17.08 0.19
C GLU A 49 -6.04 -17.78 0.83
N LYS A 50 -4.82 -17.25 0.64
CA LYS A 50 -3.62 -17.83 1.24
C LYS A 50 -3.47 -17.54 2.73
N PHE A 51 -4.27 -16.61 3.25
CA PHE A 51 -4.30 -16.27 4.66
C PHE A 51 -5.42 -17.02 5.38
N THR A 52 -5.11 -17.61 6.51
CA THR A 52 -6.07 -18.37 7.34
C THR A 52 -7.28 -17.52 7.73
N ASN A 53 -7.07 -16.24 7.98
CA ASN A 53 -8.12 -15.31 8.40
C ASN A 53 -8.73 -14.51 7.25
N LYS A 54 -8.42 -14.86 6.01
CA LYS A 54 -8.96 -14.19 4.81
C LYS A 54 -8.91 -12.67 4.92
N PHE A 55 -7.72 -12.12 5.18
CA PHE A 55 -7.50 -10.68 5.27
C PHE A 55 -8.14 -9.93 4.11
N PRO A 56 -8.65 -8.70 4.34
CA PRO A 56 -9.05 -7.84 3.24
C PRO A 56 -7.82 -7.51 2.39
N PRO A 57 -7.98 -7.10 1.13
CA PRO A 57 -6.87 -6.64 0.32
C PRO A 57 -6.17 -5.45 0.99
N ILE A 58 -4.93 -5.66 1.43
CA ILE A 58 -4.10 -4.62 2.06
C ILE A 58 -3.14 -4.09 1.02
N VAL A 59 -3.23 -2.80 0.71
CA VAL A 59 -2.32 -2.10 -0.18
C VAL A 59 -1.45 -1.16 0.64
N LEU A 60 -0.13 -1.16 0.40
CA LEU A 60 0.75 -0.20 1.05
C LEU A 60 0.84 1.07 0.20
N ARG A 61 0.71 2.25 0.82
CA ARG A 61 0.71 3.54 0.10
C ARG A 61 1.86 3.66 -0.90
N HIS A 62 3.07 3.29 -0.49
CA HIS A 62 4.24 3.40 -1.34
C HIS A 62 4.22 2.45 -2.55
N GLN A 63 3.46 1.34 -2.55
CA GLN A 63 3.34 0.47 -3.73
C GLN A 63 2.72 1.20 -4.92
N ILE A 64 1.84 2.19 -4.67
CA ILE A 64 1.22 2.99 -5.72
C ILE A 64 2.25 3.84 -6.45
N TYR A 65 3.31 4.28 -5.76
CA TYR A 65 4.41 5.05 -6.37
C TYR A 65 5.24 4.22 -7.38
N ALA A 66 5.09 2.90 -7.40
CA ALA A 66 5.69 2.08 -8.45
C ALA A 66 5.03 2.27 -9.82
N PHE A 67 3.78 2.77 -9.85
CA PHE A 67 2.98 2.98 -11.06
C PHE A 67 2.88 4.46 -11.42
N VAL A 68 2.65 5.33 -10.46
CA VAL A 68 2.41 6.76 -10.67
C VAL A 68 3.64 7.56 -10.28
N LYS A 69 4.15 8.40 -11.19
CA LYS A 69 5.41 9.14 -10.99
C LYS A 69 5.28 10.28 -9.97
N CYS A 70 4.12 10.96 -9.96
CA CYS A 70 3.90 12.12 -9.09
C CYS A 70 3.33 11.68 -7.73
N ARG A 71 4.19 11.57 -6.71
CA ARG A 71 3.80 11.17 -5.34
C ARG A 71 2.81 12.14 -4.70
N THR A 72 2.98 13.42 -4.98
CA THR A 72 2.10 14.47 -4.42
C THR A 72 0.67 14.33 -4.91
N ASP A 73 0.47 14.00 -6.18
CA ASP A 73 -0.87 13.83 -6.75
C ASP A 73 -1.51 12.54 -6.22
N VAL A 74 -0.72 11.46 -6.09
CA VAL A 74 -1.17 10.23 -5.41
C VAL A 74 -1.66 10.53 -4.00
N ASP A 75 -0.87 11.28 -3.22
CA ASP A 75 -1.24 11.57 -1.83
C ASP A 75 -2.49 12.48 -1.73
N LYS A 76 -2.70 13.41 -2.67
CA LYS A 76 -3.93 14.22 -2.75
C LYS A 76 -5.15 13.35 -3.07
N GLU A 77 -5.06 12.54 -4.13
CA GLU A 77 -6.15 11.64 -4.53
C GLU A 77 -6.51 10.63 -3.44
N LEU A 78 -5.52 10.06 -2.75
CA LEU A 78 -5.77 9.18 -1.61
C LEU A 78 -6.47 9.89 -0.45
N ASN A 79 -6.11 11.16 -0.18
CA ASN A 79 -6.80 11.95 0.84
C ASN A 79 -8.23 12.29 0.42
N GLU A 80 -8.48 12.56 -0.86
CA GLU A 80 -9.83 12.77 -1.38
C GLU A 80 -10.69 11.52 -1.24
N LEU A 81 -10.20 10.35 -1.65
CA LEU A 81 -10.88 9.07 -1.50
C LEU A 81 -11.14 8.72 -0.03
N LYS A 82 -10.18 9.03 0.86
CA LYS A 82 -10.38 8.90 2.31
C LYS A 82 -11.49 9.81 2.80
N ASN A 83 -11.52 11.08 2.39
CA ASN A 83 -12.53 12.05 2.80
C ASN A 83 -13.93 11.70 2.26
N GLN A 84 -14.01 11.02 1.13
CA GLN A 84 -15.24 10.43 0.58
C GLN A 84 -15.69 9.17 1.33
N GLY A 85 -14.87 8.64 2.24
CA GLY A 85 -15.16 7.43 2.99
C GLY A 85 -14.95 6.13 2.19
N GLU A 86 -14.37 6.19 0.99
CA GLU A 86 -14.08 5.00 0.18
C GLU A 86 -12.93 4.17 0.76
N LEU A 87 -11.96 4.84 1.39
CA LEU A 87 -10.72 4.24 1.89
C LEU A 87 -10.49 4.51 3.37
N ILE A 88 -9.86 3.54 4.02
CA ILE A 88 -9.36 3.67 5.39
C ILE A 88 -7.84 3.52 5.36
N LEU A 89 -7.18 4.45 6.06
CA LEU A 89 -5.73 4.44 6.24
C LEU A 89 -5.37 3.86 7.61
N PHE A 90 -4.43 2.94 7.63
CA PHE A 90 -3.90 2.31 8.84
C PHE A 90 -2.40 2.55 8.94
N ARG A 91 -1.92 2.81 10.13
CA ARG A 91 -0.48 2.81 10.40
C ARG A 91 -0.01 1.38 10.64
N ILE A 92 0.94 0.91 9.84
CA ILE A 92 1.56 -0.40 10.00
C ILE A 92 3.05 -0.24 10.30
N GLY A 93 3.52 -0.95 11.33
CA GLY A 93 4.93 -0.94 11.75
C GLY A 93 5.32 0.29 12.56
N GLU A 94 6.23 0.08 13.50
CA GLU A 94 6.65 1.14 14.44
C GLU A 94 7.70 2.09 13.84
N ARG A 95 8.60 1.58 12.99
CA ARG A 95 9.81 2.31 12.57
C ARG A 95 9.66 3.17 11.31
N ASN A 96 8.76 2.83 10.39
CA ASN A 96 8.78 3.42 9.04
C ASN A 96 7.53 4.22 8.65
N ASN A 97 6.61 4.51 9.57
CA ASN A 97 5.35 5.23 9.26
C ASN A 97 4.64 4.69 8.00
N GLN A 98 4.76 3.38 7.76
CA GLN A 98 4.13 2.77 6.60
C GLN A 98 2.62 2.85 6.75
N LEU A 99 1.97 3.44 5.75
CA LEU A 99 0.53 3.49 5.67
C LEU A 99 0.02 2.35 4.80
N ALA A 100 -0.91 1.60 5.37
CA ALA A 100 -1.71 0.63 4.65
C ALA A 100 -3.07 1.25 4.30
N ILE A 101 -3.60 0.82 3.19
CA ILE A 101 -4.86 1.29 2.61
C ILE A 101 -5.75 0.07 2.43
N ILE A 102 -7.00 0.17 2.87
CA ILE A 102 -8.03 -0.84 2.67
C ILE A 102 -9.31 -0.13 2.26
N TYR A 103 -10.08 -0.72 1.35
CA TYR A 103 -11.42 -0.23 1.03
C TYR A 103 -12.35 -0.37 2.24
N THR A 104 -13.13 0.65 2.52
CA THR A 104 -14.02 0.70 3.69
C THR A 104 -14.97 -0.50 3.75
N ASN A 105 -15.54 -0.89 2.62
CA ASN A 105 -16.43 -2.05 2.52
C ASN A 105 -15.71 -3.36 2.87
N ASP A 106 -14.48 -3.55 2.37
CA ASP A 106 -13.70 -4.77 2.63
C ASP A 106 -13.31 -4.86 4.11
N TYR A 107 -12.94 -3.72 4.71
CA TYR A 107 -12.61 -3.66 6.13
C TYR A 107 -13.83 -3.94 7.01
N THR A 108 -14.97 -3.36 6.69
CA THR A 108 -16.23 -3.60 7.43
C THR A 108 -16.61 -5.07 7.38
N GLN A 109 -16.58 -5.69 6.22
CA GLN A 109 -16.85 -7.13 6.07
C GLN A 109 -15.84 -8.00 6.82
N TYR A 110 -14.58 -7.57 6.85
CA TYR A 110 -13.54 -8.27 7.58
C TYR A 110 -13.76 -8.22 9.09
N ILE A 111 -14.11 -7.06 9.64
CA ILE A 111 -14.44 -6.90 11.06
C ILE A 111 -15.63 -7.79 11.44
N ASP A 112 -16.71 -7.77 10.65
CA ASP A 112 -17.90 -8.57 10.91
C ASP A 112 -17.63 -10.08 10.93
N ARG A 113 -16.63 -10.54 10.15
CA ARG A 113 -16.23 -11.95 10.11
C ARG A 113 -15.19 -12.33 11.18
N SER A 114 -14.31 -11.42 11.53
CA SER A 114 -13.08 -11.71 12.32
C SER A 114 -13.25 -11.41 13.80
N CYS A 115 -14.10 -10.44 14.13
CA CYS A 115 -14.36 -10.04 15.51
C CYS A 115 -15.58 -10.78 16.07
N ARG A 116 -15.64 -10.89 17.40
CA ARG A 116 -16.84 -11.39 18.06
C ARG A 116 -17.97 -10.39 17.86
N LYS A 117 -19.14 -10.90 17.54
CA LYS A 117 -20.36 -10.08 17.45
C LYS A 117 -20.66 -9.52 18.83
N SER A 118 -20.55 -8.22 18.97
CA SER A 118 -20.74 -7.47 20.21
C SER A 118 -21.40 -6.14 19.84
N PRO A 119 -22.30 -5.62 20.70
CA PRO A 119 -22.89 -4.29 20.50
C PRO A 119 -21.81 -3.19 20.41
N VAL A 120 -20.65 -3.38 21.04
CA VAL A 120 -19.53 -2.46 20.98
C VAL A 120 -18.95 -2.38 19.55
N ILE A 121 -18.75 -3.54 18.90
CA ILE A 121 -18.26 -3.61 17.52
C ILE A 121 -19.28 -3.00 16.54
N GLU A 122 -20.57 -3.29 16.71
CA GLU A 122 -21.61 -2.70 15.87
C GLU A 122 -21.67 -1.17 16.02
N ASN A 123 -21.57 -0.66 17.25
CA ASN A 123 -21.50 0.76 17.50
C ASN A 123 -20.25 1.41 16.90
N PHE A 124 -19.11 0.70 16.97
CA PHE A 124 -17.86 1.16 16.35
C PHE A 124 -18.00 1.27 14.83
N LEU A 125 -18.56 0.25 14.17
CA LEU A 125 -18.81 0.28 12.74
C LEU A 125 -19.76 1.42 12.34
N LYS A 126 -20.84 1.62 13.07
CA LYS A 126 -21.85 2.64 12.78
C LYS A 126 -21.39 4.06 13.07
N LYS A 127 -20.63 4.29 14.15
CA LYS A 127 -20.27 5.63 14.60
C LYS A 127 -18.90 6.08 14.08
N VAL A 128 -17.89 5.19 14.10
CA VAL A 128 -16.51 5.57 13.78
C VAL A 128 -16.21 5.39 12.30
N LEU A 129 -16.61 4.28 11.71
CA LEU A 129 -16.33 4.01 10.29
C LEU A 129 -17.26 4.73 9.34
N ALA A 130 -18.48 5.08 9.76
CA ALA A 130 -19.44 5.83 8.94
C ALA A 130 -18.99 7.27 8.66
N VAL A 131 -18.15 7.84 9.52
CA VAL A 131 -17.67 9.22 9.44
C VAL A 131 -16.17 9.20 9.27
N CYS A 132 -15.69 9.07 8.03
CA CYS A 132 -14.30 9.25 7.62
C CYS A 132 -13.27 8.94 8.73
N PRO A 133 -12.92 7.68 8.98
CA PRO A 133 -12.18 7.30 10.18
C PRO A 133 -10.78 7.92 10.22
N ASN A 134 -10.44 8.44 11.40
CA ASN A 134 -9.09 8.93 11.68
C ASN A 134 -8.13 7.76 11.93
N ILE A 135 -6.85 7.99 11.65
CA ILE A 135 -5.81 6.99 11.93
C ILE A 135 -5.55 6.89 13.44
N LYS A 136 -5.74 7.99 14.18
CA LYS A 136 -5.45 8.12 15.61
C LYS A 136 -6.63 8.73 16.36
N TYR A 137 -6.97 8.18 17.52
CA TYR A 137 -8.03 8.64 18.40
C TYR A 137 -7.49 8.89 19.81
N SER A 138 -7.95 9.98 20.47
CA SER A 138 -7.70 10.16 21.88
C SER A 138 -8.79 9.50 22.71
N ASN A 139 -8.49 9.14 23.95
CA ASN A 139 -9.47 8.62 24.91
C ASN A 139 -10.64 9.59 25.09
N THR A 140 -10.35 10.89 25.14
CA THR A 140 -11.38 11.94 25.26
C THR A 140 -12.37 11.89 24.09
N VAL A 141 -11.89 11.87 22.84
CA VAL A 141 -12.75 11.82 21.65
C VAL A 141 -13.58 10.52 21.60
N LEU A 142 -13.00 9.38 21.94
CA LEU A 142 -13.73 8.12 22.00
C LEU A 142 -14.87 8.15 23.01
N ARG A 143 -14.66 8.82 24.14
CA ARG A 143 -15.68 8.93 25.21
C ARG A 143 -16.71 10.03 24.94
N THR A 144 -16.28 11.23 24.55
CA THR A 144 -17.19 12.38 24.40
C THR A 144 -17.98 12.33 23.09
N ASP A 145 -17.29 12.05 21.97
CA ASP A 145 -17.90 12.18 20.65
C ASP A 145 -18.58 10.88 20.21
N TYR A 146 -17.98 9.73 20.56
CA TYR A 146 -18.51 8.42 20.18
C TYR A 146 -19.25 7.70 21.31
N GLY A 147 -19.09 8.14 22.57
CA GLY A 147 -19.79 7.61 23.74
C GLY A 147 -19.36 6.19 24.14
N PHE A 148 -18.08 5.84 23.94
CA PHE A 148 -17.52 4.57 24.40
C PHE A 148 -17.04 4.71 25.88
N CYS A 149 -17.37 3.71 26.71
CA CYS A 149 -16.80 3.63 28.05
C CYS A 149 -15.39 2.99 28.02
N GLU A 150 -14.73 2.93 29.17
CA GLU A 150 -13.38 2.33 29.24
C GLU A 150 -13.41 0.83 28.95
N GLU A 151 -14.47 0.16 29.35
CA GLU A 151 -14.69 -1.26 29.09
C GLU A 151 -14.87 -1.53 27.59
N ASP A 152 -15.63 -0.68 26.89
CA ASP A 152 -15.80 -0.75 25.44
C ASP A 152 -14.47 -0.58 24.70
N ILE A 153 -13.65 0.42 25.13
CA ILE A 153 -12.33 0.67 24.55
C ILE A 153 -11.41 -0.53 24.80
N ALA A 154 -11.45 -1.13 25.99
CA ALA A 154 -10.68 -2.32 26.32
C ALA A 154 -11.09 -3.50 25.42
N GLU A 155 -12.39 -3.66 25.16
CA GLU A 155 -12.91 -4.67 24.25
C GLU A 155 -12.42 -4.44 22.81
N LEU A 156 -12.48 -3.20 22.29
CA LEU A 156 -11.98 -2.85 20.97
C LEU A 156 -10.48 -3.15 20.81
N ILE A 157 -9.68 -2.94 21.88
CA ILE A 157 -8.26 -3.30 21.91
C ILE A 157 -8.09 -4.82 21.91
N GLN A 158 -8.87 -5.53 22.72
CA GLN A 158 -8.82 -6.99 22.79
C GLN A 158 -9.21 -7.65 21.46
N GLN A 159 -10.18 -7.08 20.76
CA GLN A 159 -10.57 -7.52 19.40
C GLN A 159 -9.53 -7.11 18.33
N GLY A 160 -8.58 -6.21 18.65
CA GLY A 160 -7.53 -5.77 17.75
C GLY A 160 -7.96 -4.72 16.73
N VAL A 161 -9.12 -4.09 16.92
CA VAL A 161 -9.63 -2.98 16.11
C VAL A 161 -8.92 -1.67 16.47
N LEU A 162 -8.57 -1.51 17.75
CA LEU A 162 -7.71 -0.44 18.25
C LEU A 162 -6.41 -1.03 18.81
N THR A 163 -5.33 -0.27 18.70
CA THR A 163 -4.05 -0.58 19.36
C THR A 163 -3.58 0.63 20.16
N LEU A 164 -2.83 0.37 21.24
CA LEU A 164 -2.27 1.41 22.08
C LEU A 164 -1.31 2.29 21.29
N GLY A 165 -1.44 3.61 21.46
CA GLY A 165 -0.50 4.57 20.91
C GLY A 165 0.80 4.64 21.73
N GLN A 166 1.75 5.45 21.25
CA GLN A 166 2.98 5.73 22.01
C GLN A 166 2.73 6.64 23.22
N ASP A 167 1.76 7.54 23.08
CA ASP A 167 1.33 8.45 24.13
C ASP A 167 0.19 7.83 24.93
N VAL A 168 0.17 8.04 26.24
CA VAL A 168 -0.91 7.56 27.11
C VAL A 168 -2.25 8.20 26.70
N GLY A 169 -3.29 7.39 26.63
CA GLY A 169 -4.63 7.85 26.24
C GLY A 169 -4.83 8.08 24.74
N TRP A 170 -3.90 7.59 23.89
CA TRP A 170 -4.04 7.59 22.47
C TRP A 170 -4.11 6.18 21.89
N TYR A 171 -4.94 6.00 20.90
CA TYR A 171 -5.17 4.71 20.23
C TYR A 171 -5.02 4.87 18.72
N TRP A 172 -4.45 3.86 18.07
CA TRP A 172 -4.38 3.77 16.62
C TRP A 172 -5.46 2.83 16.11
N LEU A 173 -6.11 3.24 15.02
CA LEU A 173 -6.96 2.33 14.27
C LEU A 173 -6.09 1.21 13.70
N SER A 174 -6.55 -0.03 13.87
CA SER A 174 -5.76 -1.21 13.53
C SER A 174 -6.59 -2.24 12.75
N ILE A 175 -5.88 -3.15 12.12
CA ILE A 175 -6.45 -4.31 11.45
C ILE A 175 -6.30 -5.50 12.40
N PRO A 176 -7.39 -6.16 12.81
CA PRO A 176 -7.29 -7.35 13.65
C PRO A 176 -6.29 -8.36 13.09
N ARG A 177 -5.41 -8.88 13.95
CA ARG A 177 -4.36 -9.83 13.59
C ARG A 177 -3.34 -9.35 12.55
N VAL A 178 -3.18 -8.06 12.37
CA VAL A 178 -2.21 -7.47 11.41
C VAL A 178 -0.78 -8.02 11.57
N GLY A 179 -0.42 -8.51 12.74
CA GLY A 179 0.88 -9.14 13.00
C GLY A 179 1.17 -10.36 12.12
N GLU A 180 0.15 -11.11 11.73
CA GLU A 180 0.29 -12.26 10.81
C GLU A 180 0.64 -11.77 9.39
N PHE A 181 -0.06 -10.75 8.91
CA PHE A 181 0.26 -10.08 7.65
C PHE A 181 1.69 -9.53 7.68
N MET A 182 2.07 -8.80 8.74
CA MET A 182 3.39 -8.18 8.87
C MET A 182 4.51 -9.21 8.87
N LYS A 183 4.35 -10.34 9.57
CA LYS A 183 5.35 -11.43 9.54
C LYS A 183 5.57 -11.96 8.12
N THR A 184 4.46 -12.21 7.39
CA THR A 184 4.49 -12.69 6.01
C THR A 184 5.10 -11.67 5.07
N PHE A 185 4.72 -10.40 5.21
CA PHE A 185 5.22 -9.29 4.43
C PHE A 185 6.74 -9.11 4.60
N LEU A 186 7.21 -8.99 5.84
CA LEU A 186 8.65 -8.80 6.12
C LEU A 186 9.48 -10.00 5.64
N TYR A 187 8.94 -11.20 5.77
CA TYR A 187 9.62 -12.41 5.30
C TYR A 187 9.77 -12.41 3.77
N GLY A 188 8.70 -12.09 3.04
CA GLY A 188 8.72 -12.03 1.58
C GLY A 188 9.60 -10.88 1.07
N ARG A 189 9.50 -9.67 1.66
CA ARG A 189 10.37 -8.54 1.34
C ARG A 189 11.85 -8.89 1.49
N ARG A 190 12.21 -9.54 2.61
CA ARG A 190 13.59 -10.00 2.85
C ARG A 190 14.04 -11.01 1.78
N ALA A 191 13.19 -11.95 1.40
CA ALA A 191 13.50 -12.94 0.39
C ALA A 191 13.74 -12.31 -1.00
N ILE A 192 12.88 -11.37 -1.43
CA ILE A 192 13.05 -10.64 -2.70
C ILE A 192 14.35 -9.84 -2.70
N LEU A 193 14.61 -9.05 -1.66
CA LEU A 193 15.86 -8.29 -1.56
C LEU A 193 17.09 -9.20 -1.54
N GLN A 194 16.99 -10.38 -0.95
CA GLN A 194 18.08 -11.36 -0.97
C GLN A 194 18.33 -11.91 -2.38
N HIS A 195 17.30 -12.10 -3.22
CA HIS A 195 17.49 -12.47 -4.61
C HIS A 195 18.29 -11.41 -5.37
N VAL A 196 17.96 -10.13 -5.20
CA VAL A 196 18.70 -9.02 -5.83
C VAL A 196 20.14 -8.93 -5.30
N ARG A 197 20.35 -9.09 -3.99
CA ARG A 197 21.69 -9.05 -3.36
C ARG A 197 22.65 -10.13 -3.86
N ARG A 198 22.11 -11.31 -4.20
CA ARG A 198 22.93 -12.46 -4.65
C ARG A 198 23.44 -12.32 -6.09
N THR A 199 22.91 -11.40 -6.87
CA THR A 199 23.40 -11.13 -8.22
C THR A 199 24.76 -10.40 -8.17
N LYS A 200 25.60 -10.61 -9.18
CA LYS A 200 26.99 -10.11 -9.23
C LYS A 200 27.11 -8.60 -9.00
N TYR A 201 26.19 -7.83 -9.60
CA TYR A 201 26.20 -6.35 -9.52
C TYR A 201 25.06 -5.80 -8.66
N LYS A 202 24.37 -6.68 -7.89
CA LYS A 202 23.14 -6.33 -7.16
C LYS A 202 22.04 -5.77 -8.07
N GLU A 203 21.99 -6.28 -9.28
CA GLU A 203 21.06 -5.92 -10.34
C GLU A 203 20.40 -7.17 -10.89
N ILE A 204 19.13 -7.07 -11.22
CA ILE A 204 18.36 -8.16 -11.81
C ILE A 204 17.30 -7.60 -12.76
N LEU A 205 17.05 -8.29 -13.87
CA LEU A 205 15.93 -7.95 -14.75
C LEU A 205 14.61 -8.21 -14.04
N LEU A 206 13.65 -7.29 -14.22
CA LEU A 206 12.30 -7.40 -13.64
C LEU A 206 11.65 -8.74 -13.99
N ASN A 207 11.70 -9.12 -15.28
CA ASN A 207 11.12 -10.37 -15.77
C ASN A 207 11.79 -11.61 -15.12
N GLU A 208 13.10 -11.57 -14.91
CA GLU A 208 13.81 -12.64 -14.22
C GLU A 208 13.38 -12.72 -12.75
N LEU A 209 13.27 -11.58 -12.07
CA LEU A 209 12.82 -11.53 -10.68
C LEU A 209 11.39 -12.04 -10.52
N GLN A 210 10.50 -11.73 -11.45
CA GLN A 210 9.11 -12.21 -11.46
C GLN A 210 9.00 -13.73 -11.55
N GLN A 211 9.94 -14.39 -12.23
CA GLN A 211 9.99 -15.85 -12.36
C GLN A 211 10.61 -16.55 -11.15
N ARG A 212 11.25 -15.81 -10.23
CA ARG A 212 11.86 -16.39 -9.04
C ARG A 212 10.81 -16.90 -8.07
N LYS A 213 11.03 -18.11 -7.57
CA LYS A 213 10.16 -18.71 -6.54
C LYS A 213 10.48 -18.13 -5.17
N LEU A 214 9.45 -17.67 -4.49
CA LEU A 214 9.55 -17.28 -3.08
C LEU A 214 9.36 -18.48 -2.16
N PRO A 215 9.93 -18.43 -0.94
CA PRO A 215 9.67 -19.44 0.08
C PRO A 215 8.18 -19.54 0.41
N LYS A 216 7.72 -20.75 0.79
CA LYS A 216 6.29 -21.00 1.11
C LYS A 216 5.67 -20.06 2.16
N LYS A 217 6.51 -19.50 3.05
CA LYS A 217 6.09 -18.53 4.08
C LYS A 217 5.79 -17.12 3.52
N ALA A 218 6.24 -16.80 2.30
CA ALA A 218 5.97 -15.53 1.65
C ALA A 218 4.66 -15.63 0.84
N LEU A 219 3.53 -15.51 1.52
CA LEU A 219 2.20 -15.75 0.94
C LEU A 219 1.77 -14.69 -0.08
N LEU A 220 2.29 -13.46 0.03
CA LEU A 220 1.86 -12.30 -0.79
C LEU A 220 2.27 -12.38 -2.27
N GLY A 221 3.20 -13.28 -2.61
CA GLY A 221 3.66 -13.43 -3.99
C GLY A 221 4.76 -12.45 -4.40
N VAL A 222 5.36 -12.72 -5.58
CA VAL A 222 6.52 -11.97 -6.07
C VAL A 222 6.13 -10.55 -6.48
N SER A 223 5.05 -10.39 -7.26
CA SER A 223 4.60 -9.10 -7.78
C SER A 223 4.30 -8.09 -6.68
N TYR A 224 3.62 -8.51 -5.61
CA TYR A 224 3.31 -7.66 -4.47
C TYR A 224 4.58 -7.06 -3.84
N HIS A 225 5.62 -7.87 -3.68
CA HIS A 225 6.90 -7.42 -3.12
C HIS A 225 7.75 -6.62 -4.11
N ILE A 226 7.60 -6.84 -5.42
CA ILE A 226 8.26 -6.01 -6.43
C ILE A 226 7.72 -4.58 -6.36
N TYR A 227 6.41 -4.39 -6.28
CA TYR A 227 5.82 -3.06 -6.13
C TYR A 227 6.23 -2.40 -4.80
N ASP A 228 6.35 -3.19 -3.74
CA ASP A 228 6.86 -2.72 -2.45
C ASP A 228 8.29 -2.20 -2.52
N ILE A 229 9.23 -2.96 -3.09
CA ILE A 229 10.64 -2.55 -3.15
C ILE A 229 10.90 -1.40 -4.12
N ILE A 230 10.11 -1.29 -5.20
CA ILE A 230 10.18 -0.16 -6.13
C ILE A 230 9.61 1.10 -5.46
N GLY A 231 8.41 1.03 -4.92
CA GLY A 231 7.73 2.17 -4.34
C GLY A 231 8.36 2.68 -3.05
N SER A 232 9.07 1.82 -2.32
CA SER A 232 9.84 2.20 -1.11
C SER A 232 11.26 2.68 -1.40
N ASP A 233 11.63 2.86 -2.67
CA ASP A 233 12.99 3.24 -3.11
C ASP A 233 14.08 2.29 -2.59
N ALA A 234 13.76 1.03 -2.33
CA ALA A 234 14.75 0.04 -1.98
C ALA A 234 15.61 -0.38 -3.19
N VAL A 235 15.04 -0.23 -4.39
CA VAL A 235 15.71 -0.48 -5.67
C VAL A 235 15.45 0.66 -6.65
N ASN A 236 16.44 0.97 -7.50
CA ASN A 236 16.27 1.86 -8.65
C ASN A 236 15.79 1.07 -9.87
N LYS A 237 14.78 1.63 -10.54
CA LYS A 237 14.28 1.13 -11.82
C LYS A 237 15.04 1.80 -12.96
N ILE A 238 15.71 0.99 -13.80
CA ILE A 238 16.53 1.46 -14.94
C ILE A 238 15.97 0.79 -16.19
N GLU A 239 15.58 1.58 -17.17
CA GLU A 239 15.14 1.07 -18.47
C GLU A 239 16.37 0.76 -19.33
N THR A 240 16.46 -0.47 -19.82
CA THR A 240 17.55 -0.94 -20.68
C THR A 240 16.99 -1.56 -21.97
N SER A 241 17.83 -1.76 -22.97
CA SER A 241 17.46 -2.43 -24.21
C SER A 241 16.94 -3.86 -24.01
N SER A 242 17.34 -4.51 -22.91
CA SER A 242 16.92 -5.88 -22.55
C SER A 242 15.69 -5.92 -21.63
N GLY A 243 15.11 -4.76 -21.32
CA GLY A 243 13.97 -4.62 -20.40
C GLY A 243 14.30 -3.80 -19.16
N VAL A 244 13.39 -3.82 -18.19
CA VAL A 244 13.54 -3.08 -16.95
C VAL A 244 14.50 -3.80 -16.00
N MET A 245 15.55 -3.12 -15.57
CA MET A 245 16.51 -3.59 -14.58
C MET A 245 16.25 -2.95 -13.22
N LEU A 246 16.32 -3.74 -12.17
CA LEU A 246 16.23 -3.31 -10.77
C LEU A 246 17.60 -3.38 -10.12
N ARG A 247 18.11 -2.25 -9.66
CA ARG A 247 19.39 -2.12 -8.95
C ARG A 247 19.15 -1.80 -7.48
N LEU A 248 19.74 -2.59 -6.59
CA LEU A 248 19.63 -2.37 -5.14
C LEU A 248 20.36 -1.09 -4.72
N LEU A 249 19.68 -0.24 -3.92
CA LEU A 249 20.30 0.93 -3.32
C LEU A 249 21.13 0.56 -2.09
N THR A 250 22.30 1.23 -1.95
CA THR A 250 23.32 0.91 -0.93
C THR A 250 22.83 1.09 0.51
N GLU A 251 21.92 2.00 0.75
CA GLU A 251 21.36 2.29 2.08
C GLU A 251 20.54 1.13 2.66
N HIS A 252 19.95 0.31 1.80
CA HIS A 252 19.14 -0.87 2.19
C HIS A 252 19.95 -2.18 2.30
N ILE A 253 21.29 -2.10 2.27
CA ILE A 253 22.15 -3.29 2.40
C ILE A 253 22.23 -3.79 3.85
N ARG A 254 21.94 -2.94 4.84
CA ARG A 254 21.97 -3.27 6.27
C ARG A 254 20.55 -3.56 6.79
N ILE A 255 20.06 -4.77 6.57
CA ILE A 255 18.87 -5.33 7.26
C ILE A 255 19.28 -6.66 7.89
#